data_892c1d3b4b0caec5874e5ca2783388f1
#
_entry.id   892c1d3b4b0caec5874e5ca2783388f1
#
_cell.length_a   1.000
_cell.length_b   1.000
_cell.length_c   1.000
_cell.angle_alpha   90.00
_cell.angle_beta   90.00
_cell.angle_gamma   90.00
#
_symmetry.space_group_name_H-M   'P 1'
#
loop_
_entity.id
_entity.type
_entity.pdbx_description
1 polymer ?
#
loop_
_entity_poly.entity_id
_entity_poly.type
_entity_poly.pdbx_seq_one_letter_code
_entity_poly.pdbx_strand_id
1 'polypeptide(L)'
;INEDKYDVIILNFANCDMVGHTGVMAAAMKAVKTVDECVGEVVDAILKKGGKCIITADHGNADQMIDPVHGGPFTAHTTNPVPVIVIDPADPKKHLRTGGRLCDLCPTMLDMMELPQPKEMTGVSLIMHE
;
A
#
# COMPACT_ATOMS: atom_id res chain seq x y z
N ILE A 1 11.43 12.33 -5.94
CA ILE A 1 11.19 11.60 -7.19
C ILE A 1 11.86 12.36 -8.35
N ASN A 2 11.50 13.62 -8.57
CA ASN A 2 11.97 14.39 -9.74
C ASN A 2 13.48 14.60 -9.80
N GLU A 3 14.18 14.61 -8.68
CA GLU A 3 15.63 14.79 -8.58
C GLU A 3 16.46 13.56 -8.97
N ASP A 4 15.79 12.39 -9.12
CA ASP A 4 16.42 11.13 -9.55
C ASP A 4 17.60 10.67 -8.67
N LYS A 5 17.45 10.82 -7.34
CA LYS A 5 18.51 10.54 -6.38
C LYS A 5 18.42 9.17 -5.71
N TYR A 6 17.24 8.56 -5.72
CA TYR A 6 16.96 7.37 -4.92
C TYR A 6 16.41 6.26 -5.79
N ASP A 7 16.95 5.07 -5.62
CA ASP A 7 16.47 3.85 -6.28
C ASP A 7 15.21 3.30 -5.62
N VAL A 8 15.04 3.55 -4.31
CA VAL A 8 13.86 3.14 -3.54
C VAL A 8 13.36 4.30 -2.70
N ILE A 9 12.05 4.52 -2.72
CA ILE A 9 11.34 5.52 -1.91
C ILE A 9 10.24 4.81 -1.15
N ILE A 10 10.23 4.94 0.17
CA ILE A 10 9.16 4.46 1.04
C ILE A 10 8.45 5.68 1.59
N LEU A 11 7.15 5.81 1.30
CA LEU A 11 6.33 6.94 1.69
C LEU A 11 5.12 6.44 2.49
N ASN A 12 4.84 7.08 3.62
CA ASN A 12 3.66 6.82 4.44
C ASN A 12 2.72 8.03 4.41
N PHE A 13 1.44 7.76 4.17
CA PHE A 13 0.34 8.71 4.34
C PHE A 13 -0.47 8.31 5.58
N ALA A 14 -0.15 8.89 6.73
CA ALA A 14 -0.81 8.56 8.00
C ALA A 14 -2.25 9.11 8.12
N ASN A 15 -2.76 9.81 7.13
CA ASN A 15 -4.02 10.56 7.22
C ASN A 15 -5.23 9.66 7.51
N CYS A 16 -5.34 8.50 6.85
CA CYS A 16 -6.49 7.62 7.01
C CYS A 16 -6.53 7.01 8.42
N ASP A 17 -5.37 6.62 8.95
CA ASP A 17 -5.26 6.12 10.32
C ASP A 17 -5.57 7.21 11.35
N MET A 18 -4.85 8.32 11.29
CA MET A 18 -5.01 9.42 12.26
C MET A 18 -6.43 9.97 12.30
N VAL A 19 -7.08 10.12 11.13
CA VAL A 19 -8.45 10.62 11.06
C VAL A 19 -9.46 9.51 11.39
N GLY A 20 -9.19 8.27 11.04
CA GLY A 20 -10.00 7.11 11.38
C GLY A 20 -10.22 6.97 12.88
N HIS A 21 -9.19 7.21 13.69
CA HIS A 21 -9.28 7.23 15.15
C HIS A 21 -10.26 8.25 15.74
N THR A 22 -10.69 9.23 14.98
CA THR A 22 -11.73 10.18 15.44
C THR A 22 -13.13 9.59 15.43
N GLY A 23 -13.38 8.52 14.70
CA GLY A 23 -14.69 7.93 14.49
C GLY A 23 -15.65 8.79 13.65
N VAL A 24 -15.16 9.87 13.04
CA VAL A 24 -15.97 10.81 12.26
C VAL A 24 -15.95 10.40 10.77
N MET A 25 -17.01 9.73 10.32
CA MET A 25 -17.14 9.18 8.96
C MET A 25 -16.82 10.21 7.87
N ALA A 26 -17.42 11.41 7.94
CA ALA A 26 -17.21 12.45 6.92
C ALA A 26 -15.76 12.93 6.85
N ALA A 27 -15.05 12.96 7.99
CA ALA A 27 -13.64 13.30 8.04
C ALA A 27 -12.77 12.17 7.45
N ALA A 28 -13.07 10.92 7.78
CA ALA A 28 -12.38 9.76 7.22
C ALA A 28 -12.55 9.69 5.68
N MET A 29 -13.74 9.88 5.17
CA MET A 29 -14.00 9.95 3.71
C MET A 29 -13.17 11.04 3.03
N LYS A 30 -13.07 12.23 3.65
CA LYS A 30 -12.23 13.32 3.13
C LYS A 30 -10.75 12.96 3.16
N ALA A 31 -10.29 12.32 4.24
CA ALA A 31 -8.89 11.86 4.35
C ALA A 31 -8.55 10.85 3.26
N VAL A 32 -9.39 9.83 3.04
CA VAL A 32 -9.21 8.82 1.99
C VAL A 32 -9.15 9.48 0.61
N LYS A 33 -10.09 10.38 0.30
CA LYS A 33 -10.09 11.10 -0.98
C LYS A 33 -8.81 11.91 -1.19
N THR A 34 -8.35 12.62 -0.16
CA THR A 34 -7.10 13.41 -0.25
C THR A 34 -5.89 12.52 -0.45
N VAL A 35 -5.82 11.37 0.25
CA VAL A 35 -4.72 10.40 0.06
C VAL A 35 -4.75 9.81 -1.35
N ASP A 36 -5.93 9.46 -1.87
CA ASP A 36 -6.10 8.95 -3.24
C ASP A 36 -5.54 9.95 -4.28
N GLU A 37 -5.91 11.24 -4.16
CA GLU A 37 -5.39 12.30 -5.03
C GLU A 37 -3.86 12.42 -4.95
N CYS A 38 -3.28 12.42 -3.73
CA CYS A 38 -1.83 12.51 -3.52
C CYS A 38 -1.09 11.26 -4.01
N VAL A 39 -1.65 10.08 -3.82
CA VAL A 39 -1.09 8.82 -4.33
C VAL A 39 -1.05 8.87 -5.87
N GLY A 40 -2.11 9.36 -6.50
CA GLY A 40 -2.14 9.56 -7.95
C GLY A 40 -0.97 10.44 -8.45
N GLU A 41 -0.72 11.58 -7.80
CA GLU A 41 0.42 12.46 -8.13
C GLU A 41 1.78 11.77 -7.97
N VAL A 42 1.94 10.98 -6.91
CA VAL A 42 3.18 10.20 -6.66
C VAL A 42 3.37 9.14 -7.73
N VAL A 43 2.33 8.37 -8.04
CA VAL A 43 2.36 7.35 -9.09
C VAL A 43 2.73 7.96 -10.44
N ASP A 44 2.07 9.05 -10.82
CA ASP A 44 2.38 9.76 -12.07
C ASP A 44 3.84 10.22 -12.15
N ALA A 45 4.39 10.72 -11.05
CA ALA A 45 5.77 11.16 -10.99
C ALA A 45 6.76 9.99 -11.13
N ILE A 46 6.46 8.85 -10.50
CA ILE A 46 7.27 7.61 -10.61
C ILE A 46 7.22 7.07 -12.04
N LEU A 47 6.01 6.97 -12.62
CA LEU A 47 5.84 6.44 -13.97
C LEU A 47 6.53 7.30 -15.04
N LYS A 48 6.53 8.62 -14.87
CA LYS A 48 7.28 9.55 -15.75
C LYS A 48 8.79 9.30 -15.74
N LYS A 49 9.32 8.69 -14.66
CA LYS A 49 10.72 8.29 -14.53
C LYS A 49 10.98 6.83 -14.94
N GLY A 50 9.99 6.13 -15.45
CA GLY A 50 10.09 4.71 -15.78
C GLY A 50 10.12 3.79 -14.55
N GLY A 51 9.76 4.32 -13.39
CA GLY A 51 9.73 3.56 -12.14
C GLY A 51 8.49 2.67 -11.99
N LYS A 52 8.46 1.89 -10.92
CA LYS A 52 7.40 0.97 -10.55
C LYS A 52 6.89 1.31 -9.14
N CYS A 53 5.66 0.94 -8.81
CA CYS A 53 5.08 1.23 -7.49
C CYS A 53 4.47 -0.01 -6.86
N ILE A 54 4.51 -0.06 -5.52
CA ILE A 54 3.64 -0.90 -4.69
C ILE A 54 2.84 0.05 -3.79
N ILE A 55 1.53 -0.08 -3.81
CA ILE A 55 0.61 0.65 -2.93
C ILE A 55 -0.03 -0.36 -1.99
N THR A 56 0.04 -0.11 -0.70
CA THR A 56 -0.54 -0.98 0.32
C THR A 56 -0.83 -0.19 1.59
N ALA A 57 -1.33 -0.87 2.62
CA ALA A 57 -1.41 -0.35 3.99
C ALA A 57 -0.70 -1.32 4.95
N ASP A 58 -0.28 -0.81 6.10
CA ASP A 58 0.34 -1.59 7.17
C ASP A 58 -0.68 -2.24 8.10
N HIS A 59 -1.88 -1.69 8.20
CA HIS A 59 -3.03 -2.21 8.93
C HIS A 59 -4.34 -1.58 8.45
N GLY A 60 -5.46 -2.12 8.90
CA GLY A 60 -6.77 -1.52 8.70
C GLY A 60 -7.16 -0.57 9.84
N ASN A 61 -7.93 0.47 9.53
CA ASN A 61 -8.55 1.41 10.45
C ASN A 61 -9.79 2.05 9.78
N ALA A 62 -9.59 2.95 8.82
CA ALA A 62 -10.67 3.65 8.12
C ALA A 62 -11.54 2.73 7.23
N ASP A 63 -11.15 1.47 7.03
CA ASP A 63 -11.96 0.44 6.38
C ASP A 63 -13.18 0.04 7.20
N GLN A 64 -13.16 0.30 8.53
CA GLN A 64 -14.25 -0.02 9.44
C GLN A 64 -14.51 1.14 10.40
N MET A 65 -15.40 2.05 10.03
CA MET A 65 -15.74 3.23 10.82
C MET A 65 -16.93 3.05 11.76
N ILE A 66 -17.64 1.92 11.67
CA ILE A 66 -18.82 1.61 12.46
C ILE A 66 -18.59 0.27 13.18
N ASP A 67 -18.88 0.22 14.49
CA ASP A 67 -18.85 -1.03 15.25
C ASP A 67 -19.96 -1.97 14.74
N PRO A 68 -19.60 -3.14 14.21
CA PRO A 68 -20.57 -4.07 13.64
C PRO A 68 -21.44 -4.78 14.69
N VAL A 69 -21.06 -4.73 15.96
CA VAL A 69 -21.76 -5.42 17.06
C VAL A 69 -22.69 -4.47 17.81
N HIS A 70 -22.17 -3.31 18.19
CA HIS A 70 -22.90 -2.39 19.07
C HIS A 70 -23.42 -1.16 18.34
N GLY A 71 -23.01 -0.93 17.09
CA GLY A 71 -23.26 0.33 16.39
C GLY A 71 -22.42 1.48 16.95
N GLY A 72 -22.48 2.62 16.29
CA GLY A 72 -21.69 3.79 16.67
C GLY A 72 -20.28 3.78 16.09
N PRO A 73 -19.45 4.77 16.46
CA PRO A 73 -18.11 4.90 15.90
C PRO A 73 -17.17 3.77 16.30
N PHE A 74 -16.45 3.22 15.33
CA PHE A 74 -15.32 2.31 15.54
C PHE A 74 -14.02 3.09 15.32
N THR A 75 -13.12 3.09 16.30
CA THR A 75 -11.93 3.95 16.32
C THR A 75 -10.62 3.19 16.51
N ALA A 76 -10.68 1.86 16.46
CA ALA A 76 -9.52 0.98 16.65
C ALA A 76 -8.95 0.49 15.29
N HIS A 77 -7.76 -0.04 15.32
CA HIS A 77 -7.24 -0.80 14.18
C HIS A 77 -8.03 -2.08 13.95
N THR A 78 -8.08 -2.53 12.72
CA THR A 78 -8.65 -3.82 12.34
C THR A 78 -7.57 -4.82 11.96
N THR A 79 -7.92 -6.09 11.99
CA THR A 79 -7.11 -7.19 11.43
C THR A 79 -7.58 -7.59 10.03
N ASN A 80 -8.41 -6.77 9.41
CA ASN A 80 -8.87 -6.99 8.05
C ASN A 80 -7.69 -7.02 7.06
N PRO A 81 -7.76 -7.84 6.02
CA PRO A 81 -6.76 -7.80 4.96
C PRO A 81 -6.67 -6.41 4.33
N VAL A 82 -5.45 -5.94 4.12
CA VAL A 82 -5.20 -4.68 3.41
C VAL A 82 -4.98 -4.92 1.92
N PRO A 83 -5.29 -3.94 1.06
CA PRO A 83 -5.06 -4.07 -0.37
C PRO A 83 -3.57 -4.05 -0.71
N VAL A 84 -3.17 -4.72 -1.79
CA VAL A 84 -1.87 -4.56 -2.45
C VAL A 84 -2.09 -4.31 -3.92
N ILE A 85 -1.52 -3.23 -4.43
CA ILE A 85 -1.54 -2.85 -5.84
C ILE A 85 -0.10 -2.76 -6.32
N VAL A 86 0.24 -3.52 -7.33
CA VAL A 86 1.55 -3.43 -8.00
C VAL A 86 1.35 -2.75 -9.34
N ILE A 87 2.13 -1.71 -9.59
CA ILE A 87 2.14 -0.95 -10.84
C ILE A 87 3.49 -1.16 -11.50
N ASP A 88 3.51 -1.91 -12.59
CA ASP A 88 4.68 -2.18 -13.41
C ASP A 88 4.32 -1.92 -14.89
N PRO A 89 4.75 -0.80 -15.48
CA PRO A 89 4.44 -0.50 -16.88
C PRO A 89 4.99 -1.52 -17.88
N ALA A 90 6.06 -2.24 -17.53
CA ALA A 90 6.65 -3.26 -18.39
C ALA A 90 5.80 -4.56 -18.41
N ASP A 91 5.02 -4.79 -17.34
CA ASP A 91 4.15 -5.95 -17.22
C ASP A 91 2.82 -5.58 -16.53
N PRO A 92 1.91 -4.89 -17.25
CA PRO A 92 0.65 -4.41 -16.67
C PRO A 92 -0.35 -5.53 -16.36
N LYS A 93 -0.07 -6.76 -16.77
CA LYS A 93 -0.90 -7.95 -16.51
C LYS A 93 -0.30 -8.86 -15.43
N LYS A 94 0.68 -8.39 -14.70
CA LYS A 94 1.34 -9.14 -13.64
C LYS A 94 0.34 -9.71 -12.63
N HIS A 95 0.38 -11.02 -12.45
CA HIS A 95 -0.49 -11.71 -11.49
C HIS A 95 0.18 -11.75 -10.12
N LEU A 96 -0.62 -11.46 -9.09
CA LEU A 96 -0.20 -11.57 -7.70
C LEU A 96 -0.86 -12.78 -7.05
N ARG A 97 -0.10 -13.52 -6.23
CA ARG A 97 -0.67 -14.55 -5.37
C ARG A 97 -1.52 -13.94 -4.27
N THR A 98 -2.49 -14.69 -3.79
CA THR A 98 -3.32 -14.32 -2.63
C THR A 98 -2.68 -14.76 -1.32
N GLY A 99 -3.20 -14.28 -0.18
CA GLY A 99 -2.76 -14.68 1.16
C GLY A 99 -1.39 -14.14 1.54
N GLY A 100 -0.98 -13.00 0.99
CA GLY A 100 0.27 -12.32 1.31
C GLY A 100 0.29 -11.73 2.73
N ARG A 101 1.48 -11.34 3.16
CA ARG A 101 1.77 -10.69 4.44
C ARG A 101 2.67 -9.47 4.22
N LEU A 102 2.76 -8.60 5.21
CA LEU A 102 3.65 -7.41 5.13
C LEU A 102 5.12 -7.78 4.88
N CYS A 103 5.59 -8.92 5.41
CA CYS A 103 6.96 -9.40 5.17
C CYS A 103 7.22 -9.78 3.70
N ASP A 104 6.20 -9.89 2.86
CA ASP A 104 6.32 -10.23 1.44
C ASP A 104 6.57 -8.99 0.57
N LEU A 105 6.37 -7.78 1.10
CA LEU A 105 6.53 -6.54 0.33
C LEU A 105 7.96 -6.31 -0.12
N CYS A 106 8.94 -6.46 0.79
CA CYS A 106 10.36 -6.30 0.43
C CYS A 106 10.84 -7.36 -0.57
N PRO A 107 10.53 -8.66 -0.41
CA PRO A 107 10.77 -9.66 -1.45
C PRO A 107 10.16 -9.28 -2.81
N THR A 108 8.93 -8.75 -2.81
CA THR A 108 8.25 -8.29 -4.03
C THR A 108 8.98 -7.10 -4.66
N MET A 109 9.46 -6.14 -3.87
CA MET A 109 10.26 -5.02 -4.37
C MET A 109 11.57 -5.50 -5.01
N LEU A 110 12.31 -6.40 -4.35
CA LEU A 110 13.54 -6.96 -4.90
C LEU A 110 13.29 -7.71 -6.20
N ASP A 111 12.20 -8.47 -6.28
CA ASP A 111 11.77 -9.16 -7.48
C ASP A 111 11.48 -8.17 -8.64
N MET A 112 10.75 -7.08 -8.36
CA MET A 112 10.51 -6.02 -9.34
C MET A 112 11.79 -5.32 -9.80
N MET A 113 12.82 -5.28 -8.97
CA MET A 113 14.13 -4.70 -9.26
C MET A 113 15.11 -5.72 -9.88
N GLU A 114 14.69 -6.98 -10.04
CA GLU A 114 15.53 -8.10 -10.52
C GLU A 114 16.79 -8.32 -9.64
N LEU A 115 16.63 -8.08 -8.32
CA LEU A 115 17.68 -8.26 -7.33
C LEU A 115 17.49 -9.55 -6.53
N PRO A 116 18.57 -10.22 -6.13
CA PRO A 116 18.48 -11.43 -5.34
C PRO A 116 17.96 -11.15 -3.94
N GLN A 117 17.06 -12.01 -3.44
CA GLN A 117 16.56 -11.94 -2.08
C GLN A 117 17.61 -12.47 -1.09
N PRO A 118 17.96 -11.72 -0.03
CA PRO A 118 18.83 -12.20 1.05
C PRO A 118 18.15 -13.36 1.80
N LYS A 119 18.97 -14.32 2.27
CA LYS A 119 18.47 -15.50 3.01
C LYS A 119 17.82 -15.18 4.36
N GLU A 120 18.16 -14.04 4.93
CA GLU A 120 17.59 -13.52 6.18
C GLU A 120 16.15 -12.99 5.99
N MET A 121 15.77 -12.70 4.76
CA MET A 121 14.43 -12.22 4.41
C MET A 121 13.50 -13.42 4.21
N THR A 122 12.58 -13.64 5.15
CA THR A 122 11.74 -14.84 5.24
C THR A 122 10.42 -14.76 4.45
N GLY A 123 10.05 -13.57 3.96
CA GLY A 123 8.89 -13.40 3.08
C GLY A 123 9.12 -13.98 1.69
N VAL A 124 8.07 -14.01 0.89
CA VAL A 124 8.09 -14.52 -0.49
C VAL A 124 7.44 -13.49 -1.41
N SER A 125 8.03 -13.25 -2.59
CA SER A 125 7.43 -12.35 -3.57
C SER A 125 5.94 -12.65 -3.82
N LEU A 126 5.15 -11.59 -3.94
CA LEU A 126 3.74 -11.70 -4.32
C LEU A 126 3.55 -11.92 -5.81
N ILE A 127 4.57 -11.66 -6.62
CA ILE A 127 4.51 -11.81 -8.06
C ILE A 127 4.54 -13.31 -8.42
N MET A 128 3.62 -13.70 -9.30
CA MET A 128 3.62 -15.03 -9.88
C MET A 128 4.40 -14.99 -11.19
N HIS A 129 5.46 -15.80 -11.28
CA HIS A 129 6.18 -16.02 -12.52
C HIS A 129 5.57 -17.27 -13.21
N GLU A 130 5.22 -17.13 -14.48
CA GLU A 130 4.73 -18.25 -15.33
C GLU A 130 5.86 -19.21 -15.68
#